data_f7cde2b7f21d1a74617c5bbd5929dfa6
#
_entry.id   f7cde2b7f21d1a74617c5bbd5929dfa6
#
_cell.length_a   1.000
_cell.length_b   1.000
_cell.length_c   1.000
_cell.angle_alpha   90.00
_cell.angle_beta   90.00
_cell.angle_gamma   90.00
#
_symmetry.space_group_name_H-M   'P 1'
#
loop_
_entity.id
_entity.type
_entity.pdbx_description
1 polymer ?
#
loop_
_entity_poly.entity_id
_entity_poly.type
_entity_poly.pdbx_seq_one_letter_code
_entity_poly.pdbx_strand_id
1 'polypeptide(L)'
;MNGKRIKVLVVDDSLLFREVIARGIETDPSIEVVARAADPFDARDKILQFEPDVMTCDVEMPKMNGIEFIRRLLPQHPLPVIVISTVSEAVFDAMNAGAVDFVTKPEVQSSKSVEKFLLDIISKIKIAANAKISRSNTADTVNSSAGKINTNKIIAIGASTGGTEAIYKLLKALPAEMPGILIVQHIPPVFSNMFAQRLNNQTLLNVKEARTGDWLESGKVLIAPGDRHMKIKKIGDRIRIETFEGEKVNGHCPSVDVLFESVAREAGSSAIGIMLTGMGYDGARGLLAMRRRGARTIGQDEQSSIVYGMPKVAFDIGAVEKQTSLENIPQVLLAMLK
;
A
#
# COMPACT_ATOMS: atom_id res chain seq x y z
N MET A 1 10.62 30.57 -6.24
CA MET A 1 10.49 29.60 -7.33
C MET A 1 9.03 29.21 -7.41
N ASN A 2 8.29 29.70 -8.43
CA ASN A 2 6.89 29.29 -8.66
C ASN A 2 6.91 27.86 -9.24
N GLY A 3 6.87 26.85 -8.38
CA GLY A 3 6.64 25.48 -8.81
C GLY A 3 5.23 25.37 -9.40
N LYS A 4 5.05 24.61 -10.47
CA LYS A 4 3.74 24.30 -11.05
C LYS A 4 2.85 23.73 -9.96
N ARG A 5 1.65 24.32 -9.72
CA ARG A 5 0.67 23.77 -8.77
C ARG A 5 0.08 22.47 -9.30
N ILE A 6 -0.25 21.56 -8.40
CA ILE A 6 -0.90 20.30 -8.71
C ILE A 6 -2.36 20.59 -9.01
N LYS A 7 -2.78 20.35 -10.24
CA LYS A 7 -4.18 20.51 -10.69
C LYS A 7 -5.03 19.34 -10.19
N VAL A 8 -6.06 19.61 -9.43
CA VAL A 8 -6.93 18.58 -8.86
C VAL A 8 -8.36 18.72 -9.37
N LEU A 9 -8.93 17.59 -9.80
CA LEU A 9 -10.38 17.43 -10.03
C LEU A 9 -11.01 16.76 -8.81
N VAL A 10 -12.02 17.38 -8.22
CA VAL A 10 -12.79 16.82 -7.10
C VAL A 10 -14.13 16.27 -7.63
N VAL A 11 -14.35 14.95 -7.44
CA VAL A 11 -15.57 14.25 -7.87
C VAL A 11 -16.29 13.67 -6.66
N ASP A 12 -17.47 14.19 -6.35
CA ASP A 12 -18.33 13.74 -5.25
C ASP A 12 -19.77 14.21 -5.52
N ASP A 13 -20.79 13.39 -5.35
CA ASP A 13 -22.17 13.75 -5.61
C ASP A 13 -22.76 14.73 -4.59
N SER A 14 -22.25 14.70 -3.36
CA SER A 14 -22.63 15.65 -2.31
C SER A 14 -22.02 17.03 -2.56
N LEU A 15 -22.84 18.02 -2.83
CA LEU A 15 -22.40 19.41 -2.99
C LEU A 15 -21.58 19.90 -1.78
N LEU A 16 -22.08 19.60 -0.57
CA LEU A 16 -21.41 20.02 0.67
C LEU A 16 -20.03 19.41 0.79
N PHE A 17 -19.94 18.09 0.59
CA PHE A 17 -18.67 17.36 0.74
C PHE A 17 -17.66 17.78 -0.33
N ARG A 18 -18.11 17.94 -1.56
CA ARG A 18 -17.34 18.45 -2.69
C ARG A 18 -16.72 19.82 -2.40
N GLU A 19 -17.50 20.76 -1.80
CA GLU A 19 -16.99 22.07 -1.41
C GLU A 19 -16.04 22.01 -0.20
N VAL A 20 -16.30 21.16 0.79
CA VAL A 20 -15.39 20.96 1.94
C VAL A 20 -14.02 20.45 1.47
N ILE A 21 -14.02 19.45 0.59
CA ILE A 21 -12.77 18.92 0.03
C ILE A 21 -12.06 20.00 -0.77
N ALA A 22 -12.75 20.62 -1.73
CA ALA A 22 -12.15 21.60 -2.62
C ALA A 22 -11.50 22.76 -1.86
N ARG A 23 -12.24 23.41 -0.94
CA ARG A 23 -11.70 24.49 -0.11
C ARG A 23 -10.61 24.03 0.84
N GLY A 24 -10.77 22.83 1.40
CA GLY A 24 -9.79 22.28 2.34
C GLY A 24 -8.44 21.98 1.71
N ILE A 25 -8.41 21.39 0.51
CA ILE A 25 -7.15 21.09 -0.17
C ILE A 25 -6.47 22.32 -0.77
N GLU A 26 -7.24 23.37 -1.14
CA GLU A 26 -6.70 24.65 -1.60
C GLU A 26 -6.02 25.48 -0.48
N THR A 27 -6.13 25.07 0.78
CA THR A 27 -5.32 25.66 1.87
C THR A 27 -3.83 25.40 1.70
N ASP A 28 -3.47 24.35 0.95
CA ASP A 28 -2.09 24.08 0.57
C ASP A 28 -1.72 24.83 -0.73
N PRO A 29 -0.73 25.75 -0.69
CA PRO A 29 -0.41 26.61 -1.84
C PRO A 29 0.12 25.84 -3.06
N SER A 30 0.50 24.58 -2.92
CA SER A 30 0.97 23.73 -4.02
C SER A 30 -0.17 23.05 -4.79
N ILE A 31 -1.44 23.18 -4.33
CA ILE A 31 -2.62 22.54 -4.90
C ILE A 31 -3.55 23.61 -5.53
N GLU A 32 -4.14 23.27 -6.64
CA GLU A 32 -5.17 24.08 -7.33
C GLU A 32 -6.33 23.16 -7.73
N VAL A 33 -7.55 23.47 -7.27
CA VAL A 33 -8.76 22.76 -7.70
C VAL A 33 -9.22 23.36 -9.02
N VAL A 34 -8.88 22.72 -10.12
CA VAL A 34 -9.20 23.20 -11.48
C VAL A 34 -10.65 22.92 -11.87
N ALA A 35 -11.28 21.90 -11.26
CA ALA A 35 -12.69 21.58 -11.52
C ALA A 35 -13.31 20.79 -10.36
N ARG A 36 -14.65 20.82 -10.31
CA ARG A 36 -15.50 20.06 -9.38
C ARG A 36 -16.59 19.37 -10.17
N ALA A 37 -16.76 18.06 -10.04
CA ALA A 37 -17.76 17.29 -10.75
C ALA A 37 -18.73 16.61 -9.78
N ALA A 38 -20.01 16.56 -10.17
CA ALA A 38 -21.06 15.96 -9.35
C ALA A 38 -21.36 14.50 -9.72
N ASP A 39 -20.89 14.04 -10.87
CA ASP A 39 -21.07 12.67 -11.33
C ASP A 39 -19.96 12.27 -12.33
N PRO A 40 -19.83 10.98 -12.67
CA PRO A 40 -18.82 10.47 -13.60
C PRO A 40 -18.85 11.09 -15.01
N PHE A 41 -20.00 11.48 -15.51
CA PHE A 41 -20.14 12.06 -16.85
C PHE A 41 -19.59 13.49 -16.87
N ASP A 42 -19.95 14.29 -15.87
CA ASP A 42 -19.42 15.64 -15.66
C ASP A 42 -17.88 15.57 -15.41
N ALA A 43 -17.42 14.56 -14.63
CA ALA A 43 -15.99 14.35 -14.39
C ALA A 43 -15.21 14.07 -15.67
N ARG A 44 -15.73 13.22 -16.56
CA ARG A 44 -15.10 12.90 -17.86
C ARG A 44 -14.90 14.15 -18.70
N ASP A 45 -15.94 14.98 -18.83
CA ASP A 45 -15.88 16.19 -19.66
C ASP A 45 -14.87 17.20 -19.07
N LYS A 46 -14.81 17.31 -17.74
CA LYS A 46 -13.85 18.16 -17.04
C LYS A 46 -12.41 17.65 -17.11
N ILE A 47 -12.18 16.34 -17.13
CA ILE A 47 -10.85 15.76 -17.37
C ILE A 47 -10.30 16.22 -18.72
N LEU A 48 -11.12 16.16 -19.77
CA LEU A 48 -10.72 16.58 -21.12
C LEU A 48 -10.48 18.09 -21.21
N GLN A 49 -11.27 18.88 -20.48
CA GLN A 49 -11.19 20.34 -20.53
C GLN A 49 -10.04 20.92 -19.71
N PHE A 50 -9.77 20.39 -18.50
CA PHE A 50 -8.87 21.01 -17.54
C PHE A 50 -7.54 20.24 -17.38
N GLU A 51 -7.45 19.02 -17.90
CA GLU A 51 -6.27 18.16 -17.80
C GLU A 51 -5.69 18.13 -16.36
N PRO A 52 -6.43 17.59 -15.37
CA PRO A 52 -5.97 17.52 -13.98
C PRO A 52 -4.76 16.58 -13.83
N ASP A 53 -3.87 16.88 -12.89
CA ASP A 53 -2.74 16.02 -12.54
C ASP A 53 -3.18 14.88 -11.58
N VAL A 54 -4.26 15.08 -10.79
CA VAL A 54 -4.84 14.12 -9.82
C VAL A 54 -6.35 14.28 -9.77
N MET A 55 -7.07 13.17 -9.58
CA MET A 55 -8.51 13.17 -9.30
C MET A 55 -8.78 12.59 -7.92
N THR A 56 -9.60 13.25 -7.12
CA THR A 56 -10.29 12.62 -5.98
C THR A 56 -11.65 12.14 -6.43
N CYS A 57 -12.05 10.91 -6.07
CA CYS A 57 -13.28 10.31 -6.56
C CYS A 57 -14.02 9.61 -5.43
N ASP A 58 -15.28 10.00 -5.21
CA ASP A 58 -16.18 9.24 -4.35
C ASP A 58 -16.50 7.88 -4.96
N VAL A 59 -16.65 6.87 -4.12
CA VAL A 59 -17.11 5.53 -4.53
C VAL A 59 -18.62 5.51 -4.73
N GLU A 60 -19.36 6.14 -3.83
CA GLU A 60 -20.82 6.07 -3.78
C GLU A 60 -21.45 7.24 -4.55
N MET A 61 -21.66 7.04 -5.85
CA MET A 61 -22.29 8.05 -6.69
C MET A 61 -23.51 7.46 -7.43
N PRO A 62 -24.58 8.25 -7.69
CA PRO A 62 -25.73 7.79 -8.45
C PRO A 62 -25.41 7.54 -9.92
N LYS A 63 -26.18 6.68 -10.58
CA LYS A 63 -26.09 6.28 -12.00
C LYS A 63 -24.88 5.38 -12.33
N MET A 64 -23.70 5.73 -11.89
CA MET A 64 -22.46 4.97 -12.07
C MET A 64 -21.59 5.18 -10.84
N ASN A 65 -21.22 4.09 -10.14
CA ASN A 65 -20.33 4.20 -8.98
C ASN A 65 -18.90 4.56 -9.42
N GLY A 66 -18.13 5.11 -8.46
CA GLY A 66 -16.76 5.56 -8.72
C GLY A 66 -15.82 4.45 -9.18
N ILE A 67 -16.05 3.21 -8.75
CA ILE A 67 -15.20 2.05 -9.14
C ILE A 67 -15.38 1.72 -10.62
N GLU A 68 -16.63 1.69 -11.08
CA GLU A 68 -16.95 1.45 -12.49
C GLU A 68 -16.41 2.59 -13.36
N PHE A 69 -16.53 3.83 -12.88
CA PHE A 69 -15.96 4.99 -13.55
C PHE A 69 -14.44 4.87 -13.71
N ILE A 70 -13.71 4.59 -12.62
CA ILE A 70 -12.25 4.40 -12.63
C ILE A 70 -11.85 3.30 -13.60
N ARG A 71 -12.55 2.16 -13.57
CA ARG A 71 -12.28 1.01 -14.46
C ARG A 71 -12.43 1.35 -15.94
N ARG A 72 -13.39 2.21 -16.29
CA ARG A 72 -13.61 2.66 -17.68
C ARG A 72 -12.69 3.80 -18.09
N LEU A 73 -12.33 4.68 -17.15
CA LEU A 73 -11.53 5.87 -17.41
C LEU A 73 -10.05 5.55 -17.63
N LEU A 74 -9.43 4.82 -16.69
CA LEU A 74 -7.96 4.68 -16.65
C LEU A 74 -7.32 4.02 -17.87
N PRO A 75 -7.96 3.07 -18.57
CA PRO A 75 -7.41 2.55 -19.84
C PRO A 75 -7.32 3.58 -20.95
N GLN A 76 -8.19 4.61 -20.94
CA GLN A 76 -8.27 5.66 -21.95
C GLN A 76 -7.51 6.91 -21.54
N HIS A 77 -7.62 7.30 -20.26
CA HIS A 77 -7.00 8.47 -19.67
C HIS A 77 -6.28 8.08 -18.37
N PRO A 78 -5.00 7.69 -18.44
CA PRO A 78 -4.19 7.40 -17.25
C PRO A 78 -4.11 8.66 -16.37
N LEU A 79 -4.76 8.62 -15.22
CA LEU A 79 -4.85 9.73 -14.26
C LEU A 79 -4.74 9.16 -12.84
N PRO A 80 -3.85 9.70 -11.98
CA PRO A 80 -3.80 9.31 -10.58
C PRO A 80 -5.14 9.56 -9.88
N VAL A 81 -5.75 8.52 -9.31
CA VAL A 81 -7.02 8.61 -8.61
C VAL A 81 -6.84 8.27 -7.13
N ILE A 82 -7.30 9.16 -6.26
CA ILE A 82 -7.45 8.93 -4.83
C ILE A 82 -8.93 8.72 -4.56
N VAL A 83 -9.27 7.53 -4.07
CA VAL A 83 -10.65 7.21 -3.75
C VAL A 83 -11.02 7.75 -2.38
N ILE A 84 -12.19 8.36 -2.27
CA ILE A 84 -12.77 8.81 -1.02
C ILE A 84 -13.99 7.95 -0.75
N SER A 85 -14.04 7.27 0.38
CA SER A 85 -15.14 6.34 0.70
C SER A 85 -15.42 6.33 2.18
N THR A 86 -16.63 5.95 2.55
CA THR A 86 -16.93 5.44 3.87
C THR A 86 -16.19 4.12 4.11
N VAL A 87 -16.20 3.58 5.32
CA VAL A 87 -15.53 2.30 5.61
C VAL A 87 -16.27 1.17 4.89
N SER A 88 -15.68 0.65 3.81
CA SER A 88 -16.25 -0.48 3.06
C SER A 88 -15.19 -1.28 2.31
N GLU A 89 -15.51 -2.53 1.96
CA GLU A 89 -14.66 -3.37 1.11
C GLU A 89 -14.51 -2.82 -0.31
N ALA A 90 -15.42 -1.95 -0.75
CA ALA A 90 -15.40 -1.29 -2.03
C ALA A 90 -14.12 -0.50 -2.31
N VAL A 91 -13.42 -0.05 -1.24
CA VAL A 91 -12.10 0.59 -1.35
C VAL A 91 -11.10 -0.33 -2.07
N PHE A 92 -11.07 -1.61 -1.73
CA PHE A 92 -10.14 -2.56 -2.36
C PHE A 92 -10.52 -2.88 -3.82
N ASP A 93 -11.81 -2.81 -4.15
CA ASP A 93 -12.26 -2.96 -5.55
C ASP A 93 -11.87 -1.72 -6.38
N ALA A 94 -11.88 -0.53 -5.78
CA ALA A 94 -11.36 0.68 -6.40
C ALA A 94 -9.84 0.62 -6.63
N MET A 95 -9.09 0.07 -5.66
CA MET A 95 -7.65 -0.17 -5.81
C MET A 95 -7.38 -1.17 -6.95
N ASN A 96 -8.16 -2.27 -7.05
CA ASN A 96 -8.10 -3.21 -8.18
C ASN A 96 -8.45 -2.55 -9.53
N ALA A 97 -9.34 -1.56 -9.53
CA ALA A 97 -9.69 -0.81 -10.72
C ALA A 97 -8.59 0.15 -11.17
N GLY A 98 -7.53 0.34 -10.36
CA GLY A 98 -6.34 1.13 -10.66
C GLY A 98 -6.23 2.44 -9.87
N ALA A 99 -7.00 2.65 -8.82
CA ALA A 99 -6.80 3.77 -7.90
C ALA A 99 -5.40 3.67 -7.24
N VAL A 100 -4.78 4.82 -7.00
CA VAL A 100 -3.43 4.92 -6.42
C VAL A 100 -3.47 4.76 -4.90
N ASP A 101 -4.47 5.37 -4.27
CA ASP A 101 -4.65 5.35 -2.82
C ASP A 101 -6.11 5.68 -2.46
N PHE A 102 -6.43 5.64 -1.17
CA PHE A 102 -7.75 5.97 -0.66
C PHE A 102 -7.71 6.78 0.63
N VAL A 103 -8.80 7.50 0.91
CA VAL A 103 -9.00 8.23 2.17
C VAL A 103 -10.41 7.93 2.69
N THR A 104 -10.52 7.75 4.00
CA THR A 104 -11.81 7.50 4.65
C THR A 104 -12.56 8.80 4.88
N LYS A 105 -13.83 8.88 4.46
CA LYS A 105 -14.72 10.00 4.79
C LYS A 105 -14.80 10.14 6.33
N PRO A 106 -14.66 11.36 6.87
CA PRO A 106 -14.76 11.57 8.30
C PRO A 106 -16.23 11.48 8.76
N GLU A 107 -16.44 11.07 10.00
CA GLU A 107 -17.71 11.31 10.67
C GLU A 107 -17.89 12.83 10.86
N VAL A 108 -18.94 13.40 10.32
CA VAL A 108 -19.17 14.86 10.20
C VAL A 108 -19.31 15.58 11.55
N GLN A 109 -19.37 14.86 12.66
CA GLN A 109 -19.65 15.41 13.99
C GLN A 109 -18.44 16.06 14.70
N SER A 110 -17.22 15.99 14.16
CA SER A 110 -16.03 16.55 14.81
C SER A 110 -15.17 17.37 13.83
N SER A 111 -14.94 18.63 14.15
CA SER A 111 -14.03 19.50 13.40
C SER A 111 -12.60 18.94 13.29
N LYS A 112 -12.11 18.27 14.35
CA LYS A 112 -10.79 17.61 14.36
C LYS A 112 -10.72 16.41 13.37
N SER A 113 -11.82 15.68 13.17
CA SER A 113 -11.85 14.58 12.20
C SER A 113 -11.79 15.09 10.77
N VAL A 114 -12.46 16.22 10.48
CA VAL A 114 -12.40 16.87 9.17
C VAL A 114 -10.99 17.44 8.89
N GLU A 115 -10.36 18.08 9.86
CA GLU A 115 -8.98 18.59 9.70
C GLU A 115 -8.00 17.45 9.40
N LYS A 116 -8.03 16.36 10.17
CA LYS A 116 -7.20 15.17 9.93
C LYS A 116 -7.43 14.58 8.54
N PHE A 117 -8.69 14.49 8.11
CA PHE A 117 -9.09 14.03 6.79
C PHE A 117 -8.50 14.90 5.67
N LEU A 118 -8.59 16.23 5.80
CA LEU A 118 -8.05 17.16 4.81
C LEU A 118 -6.51 17.07 4.72
N LEU A 119 -5.83 16.96 5.86
CA LEU A 119 -4.37 16.75 5.88
C LEU A 119 -3.96 15.44 5.22
N ASP A 120 -4.74 14.37 5.41
CA ASP A 120 -4.48 13.07 4.76
C ASP A 120 -4.69 13.17 3.23
N ILE A 121 -5.78 13.79 2.78
CA ILE A 121 -6.01 14.02 1.34
C ILE A 121 -4.88 14.85 0.72
N ILE A 122 -4.51 15.97 1.33
CA ILE A 122 -3.42 16.84 0.84
C ILE A 122 -2.12 16.04 0.68
N SER A 123 -1.77 15.26 1.69
CA SER A 123 -0.58 14.41 1.64
C SER A 123 -0.65 13.42 0.48
N LYS A 124 -1.78 12.73 0.32
CA LYS A 124 -1.97 11.73 -0.73
C LYS A 124 -2.04 12.34 -2.13
N ILE A 125 -2.62 13.54 -2.31
CA ILE A 125 -2.58 14.27 -3.57
C ILE A 125 -1.13 14.56 -4.00
N LYS A 126 -0.30 15.04 -3.09
CA LYS A 126 1.13 15.30 -3.38
C LYS A 126 1.90 14.04 -3.75
N ILE A 127 1.57 12.91 -3.13
CA ILE A 127 2.14 11.61 -3.45
C ILE A 127 1.64 11.14 -4.82
N ALA A 128 0.32 11.18 -5.05
CA ALA A 128 -0.31 10.71 -6.27
C ALA A 128 0.12 11.51 -7.51
N ALA A 129 0.36 12.81 -7.37
CA ALA A 129 0.87 13.64 -8.49
C ALA A 129 2.23 13.18 -9.03
N ASN A 130 2.99 12.42 -8.24
CA ASN A 130 4.27 11.81 -8.65
C ASN A 130 4.15 10.32 -8.95
N ALA A 131 2.94 9.74 -8.89
CA ALA A 131 2.72 8.33 -9.14
C ALA A 131 2.86 7.99 -10.62
N LYS A 132 3.49 6.85 -10.90
CA LYS A 132 3.56 6.29 -12.26
C LYS A 132 2.38 5.37 -12.49
N ILE A 133 1.45 5.76 -13.35
CA ILE A 133 0.36 4.88 -13.78
C ILE A 133 0.85 4.10 -15.00
N SER A 134 1.29 2.86 -14.80
CA SER A 134 1.60 1.96 -15.88
C SER A 134 0.39 1.12 -16.27
N ARG A 135 0.20 0.86 -17.56
CA ARG A 135 -0.79 -0.13 -18.01
C ARG A 135 -0.38 -1.49 -17.47
N SER A 136 -1.24 -2.09 -16.65
CA SER A 136 -1.04 -3.43 -16.10
C SER A 136 -1.02 -4.44 -17.26
N ASN A 137 0.15 -4.98 -17.57
CA ASN A 137 0.24 -6.21 -18.32
C ASN A 137 -0.13 -7.37 -17.38
N THR A 138 -1.06 -8.20 -17.79
CA THR A 138 -1.46 -9.42 -17.09
C THR A 138 -0.22 -10.30 -16.88
N ALA A 139 0.12 -10.55 -15.61
CA ALA A 139 1.22 -11.47 -15.29
C ALA A 139 0.87 -12.89 -15.71
N ASP A 140 1.74 -13.50 -16.47
CA ASP A 140 1.70 -14.93 -16.72
C ASP A 140 1.88 -15.69 -15.40
N THR A 141 1.11 -16.76 -15.25
CA THR A 141 1.20 -17.67 -14.11
C THR A 141 2.63 -18.21 -13.99
N VAL A 142 3.24 -18.01 -12.82
CA VAL A 142 4.58 -18.51 -12.54
C VAL A 142 4.55 -20.03 -12.57
N ASN A 143 5.13 -20.63 -13.60
CA ASN A 143 5.39 -22.07 -13.63
C ASN A 143 6.43 -22.37 -12.53
N SER A 144 5.97 -22.89 -11.41
CA SER A 144 6.82 -23.32 -10.30
C SER A 144 7.66 -24.51 -10.73
N SER A 145 8.94 -24.27 -11.03
CA SER A 145 9.90 -25.36 -11.14
C SER A 145 9.98 -26.09 -9.78
N ALA A 146 9.70 -27.39 -9.78
CA ALA A 146 9.59 -28.25 -8.60
C ALA A 146 10.92 -28.33 -7.80
N GLY A 147 11.16 -27.37 -6.90
CA GLY A 147 12.19 -27.42 -5.88
C GLY A 147 11.55 -27.36 -4.50
N LYS A 148 12.08 -28.10 -3.53
CA LYS A 148 11.55 -28.09 -2.16
C LYS A 148 11.78 -26.71 -1.54
N ILE A 149 10.71 -26.03 -1.14
CA ILE A 149 10.74 -24.72 -0.47
C ILE A 149 11.20 -24.91 0.98
N ASN A 150 12.16 -24.11 1.43
CA ASN A 150 12.59 -24.08 2.83
C ASN A 150 11.59 -23.27 3.66
N THR A 151 10.63 -23.95 4.26
CA THR A 151 9.57 -23.34 5.07
C THR A 151 10.01 -22.86 6.45
N ASN A 152 11.26 -23.11 6.85
CA ASN A 152 11.83 -22.63 8.13
C ASN A 152 12.31 -21.17 8.07
N LYS A 153 12.30 -20.57 6.89
CA LYS A 153 12.60 -19.14 6.75
C LYS A 153 11.41 -18.26 7.16
N ILE A 154 11.67 -16.96 7.28
CA ILE A 154 10.67 -15.95 7.60
C ILE A 154 10.70 -14.90 6.49
N ILE A 155 9.55 -14.48 6.00
CA ILE A 155 9.44 -13.42 5.02
C ILE A 155 8.82 -12.20 5.70
N ALA A 156 9.46 -11.02 5.56
CA ALA A 156 8.95 -9.76 6.05
C ALA A 156 8.77 -8.78 4.89
N ILE A 157 7.59 -8.17 4.77
CA ILE A 157 7.21 -7.30 3.67
C ILE A 157 6.81 -5.94 4.23
N GLY A 158 7.34 -4.86 3.64
CA GLY A 158 6.97 -3.48 3.94
C GLY A 158 6.42 -2.77 2.71
N ALA A 159 5.32 -2.02 2.87
CA ALA A 159 4.68 -1.30 1.78
C ALA A 159 3.85 -0.09 2.27
N SER A 160 3.53 0.83 1.34
CA SER A 160 2.69 2.01 1.59
C SER A 160 1.77 2.30 0.40
N THR A 161 1.79 3.49 -0.19
CA THR A 161 0.97 3.87 -1.36
C THR A 161 1.16 2.90 -2.53
N GLY A 162 0.05 2.37 -3.07
CA GLY A 162 0.06 1.28 -4.05
C GLY A 162 0.36 -0.11 -3.49
N GLY A 163 0.70 -0.18 -2.18
CA GLY A 163 1.14 -1.41 -1.52
C GLY A 163 0.05 -2.47 -1.39
N THR A 164 -1.20 -2.10 -1.19
CA THR A 164 -2.31 -3.06 -1.06
C THR A 164 -2.45 -3.93 -2.31
N GLU A 165 -2.36 -3.32 -3.48
CA GLU A 165 -2.44 -4.03 -4.74
C GLU A 165 -1.13 -4.79 -5.06
N ALA A 166 0.03 -4.20 -4.73
CA ALA A 166 1.33 -4.87 -4.88
C ALA A 166 1.43 -6.14 -4.02
N ILE A 167 1.00 -6.07 -2.75
CA ILE A 167 0.95 -7.21 -1.84
C ILE A 167 -0.02 -8.29 -2.37
N TYR A 168 -1.21 -7.87 -2.83
CA TYR A 168 -2.19 -8.80 -3.40
C TYR A 168 -1.61 -9.57 -4.60
N LYS A 169 -1.02 -8.86 -5.57
CA LYS A 169 -0.38 -9.49 -6.75
C LYS A 169 0.74 -10.44 -6.36
N LEU A 170 1.58 -10.03 -5.42
CA LEU A 170 2.67 -10.86 -4.90
C LEU A 170 2.12 -12.14 -4.28
N LEU A 171 1.21 -12.04 -3.29
CA LEU A 171 0.70 -13.21 -2.56
C LEU A 171 -0.13 -14.14 -3.46
N LYS A 172 -0.88 -13.60 -4.42
CA LYS A 172 -1.66 -14.39 -5.38
C LYS A 172 -0.80 -15.30 -6.26
N ALA A 173 0.44 -14.88 -6.54
CA ALA A 173 1.39 -15.65 -7.34
C ALA A 173 2.17 -16.71 -6.53
N LEU A 174 2.01 -16.76 -5.20
CA LEU A 174 2.72 -17.69 -4.33
C LEU A 174 1.92 -18.99 -4.10
N PRO A 175 2.58 -20.13 -3.97
CA PRO A 175 1.93 -21.40 -3.60
C PRO A 175 1.50 -21.39 -2.12
N ALA A 176 0.64 -22.34 -1.74
CA ALA A 176 0.18 -22.49 -0.36
C ALA A 176 1.31 -22.85 0.62
N GLU A 177 2.28 -23.61 0.17
CA GLU A 177 3.43 -24.05 0.98
C GLU A 177 4.54 -23.00 1.01
N MET A 178 4.29 -21.89 1.70
CA MET A 178 5.26 -20.82 1.91
C MET A 178 5.75 -20.78 3.36
N PRO A 179 6.93 -20.22 3.63
CA PRO A 179 7.31 -19.82 4.99
C PRO A 179 6.27 -18.86 5.58
N GLY A 180 6.31 -18.66 6.90
CA GLY A 180 5.50 -17.63 7.53
C GLY A 180 5.86 -16.23 7.00
N ILE A 181 4.82 -15.42 6.69
CA ILE A 181 4.95 -14.09 6.10
C ILE A 181 4.42 -13.03 7.08
N LEU A 182 5.18 -11.97 7.27
CA LEU A 182 4.84 -10.81 8.09
C LEU A 182 4.73 -9.59 7.20
N ILE A 183 3.66 -8.82 7.34
CA ILE A 183 3.41 -7.66 6.49
C ILE A 183 3.13 -6.42 7.33
N VAL A 184 3.83 -5.33 7.05
CA VAL A 184 3.45 -3.98 7.43
C VAL A 184 3.04 -3.22 6.17
N GLN A 185 1.77 -2.87 6.10
CA GLN A 185 1.21 -1.93 5.14
C GLN A 185 0.77 -0.69 5.92
N HIS A 186 1.15 0.51 5.48
CA HIS A 186 0.61 1.74 6.05
C HIS A 186 -0.86 1.87 5.65
N ILE A 187 -1.75 1.52 6.57
CA ILE A 187 -3.19 1.44 6.36
C ILE A 187 -3.94 1.80 7.65
N PRO A 188 -5.11 2.48 7.58
CA PRO A 188 -5.90 2.77 8.78
C PRO A 188 -6.40 1.51 9.51
N PRO A 189 -6.70 1.58 10.82
CA PRO A 189 -7.01 0.42 11.66
C PRO A 189 -8.14 -0.48 11.14
N VAL A 190 -9.26 0.10 10.71
CA VAL A 190 -10.41 -0.69 10.23
C VAL A 190 -10.07 -1.45 8.95
N PHE A 191 -9.24 -0.86 8.10
CA PHE A 191 -8.89 -1.44 6.81
C PHE A 191 -7.85 -2.56 6.88
N SER A 192 -7.04 -2.63 7.94
CA SER A 192 -6.05 -3.72 8.08
C SER A 192 -6.71 -5.08 8.22
N ASN A 193 -7.79 -5.17 8.98
CA ASN A 193 -8.57 -6.42 9.11
C ASN A 193 -9.28 -6.78 7.80
N MET A 194 -9.95 -5.81 7.16
CA MET A 194 -10.63 -6.01 5.87
C MET A 194 -9.65 -6.44 4.78
N PHE A 195 -8.46 -5.85 4.75
CA PHE A 195 -7.39 -6.22 3.83
C PHE A 195 -6.92 -7.66 4.07
N ALA A 196 -6.74 -8.05 5.33
CA ALA A 196 -6.40 -9.42 5.67
C ALA A 196 -7.47 -10.42 5.22
N GLN A 197 -8.75 -10.13 5.45
CA GLN A 197 -9.86 -10.97 5.00
C GLN A 197 -9.91 -11.09 3.48
N ARG A 198 -9.74 -9.97 2.76
CA ARG A 198 -9.67 -10.00 1.29
C ARG A 198 -8.55 -10.90 0.79
N LEU A 199 -7.34 -10.75 1.31
CA LEU A 199 -6.20 -11.57 0.91
C LEU A 199 -6.41 -13.05 1.25
N ASN A 200 -7.01 -13.34 2.40
CA ASN A 200 -7.38 -14.71 2.78
C ASN A 200 -8.34 -15.36 1.80
N ASN A 201 -9.32 -14.60 1.28
CA ASN A 201 -10.33 -15.09 0.33
C ASN A 201 -9.80 -15.21 -1.10
N GLN A 202 -8.74 -14.48 -1.45
CA GLN A 202 -8.27 -14.33 -2.84
C GLN A 202 -6.89 -14.96 -3.12
N THR A 203 -6.25 -15.55 -2.10
CA THR A 203 -4.95 -16.22 -2.21
C THR A 203 -5.01 -17.64 -1.63
N LEU A 204 -3.98 -18.43 -1.88
CA LEU A 204 -3.85 -19.78 -1.34
C LEU A 204 -3.31 -19.83 0.09
N LEU A 205 -2.98 -18.67 0.67
CA LEU A 205 -2.35 -18.51 1.97
C LEU A 205 -3.39 -18.23 3.06
N ASN A 206 -3.09 -18.63 4.31
CA ASN A 206 -3.93 -18.32 5.47
C ASN A 206 -3.57 -16.93 6.00
N VAL A 207 -4.34 -15.92 5.63
CA VAL A 207 -4.06 -14.52 5.94
C VAL A 207 -4.97 -14.01 7.05
N LYS A 208 -4.40 -13.36 8.06
CA LYS A 208 -5.16 -12.67 9.10
C LYS A 208 -4.43 -11.42 9.61
N GLU A 209 -5.19 -10.53 10.23
CA GLU A 209 -4.62 -9.46 11.03
C GLU A 209 -3.95 -10.04 12.28
N ALA A 210 -2.72 -9.58 12.57
CA ALA A 210 -1.89 -10.08 13.65
C ALA A 210 -2.43 -9.64 15.03
N ARG A 211 -2.28 -10.53 16.01
CA ARG A 211 -2.56 -10.25 17.42
C ARG A 211 -1.38 -10.68 18.28
N THR A 212 -1.17 -9.98 19.38
CA THR A 212 -0.17 -10.40 20.37
C THR A 212 -0.45 -11.84 20.83
N GLY A 213 0.59 -12.66 20.76
CA GLY A 213 0.48 -14.07 21.10
C GLY A 213 0.34 -15.01 19.91
N ASP A 214 0.08 -14.50 18.71
CA ASP A 214 0.08 -15.33 17.49
C ASP A 214 1.44 -15.98 17.27
N TRP A 215 1.41 -17.21 16.76
CA TRP A 215 2.59 -17.91 16.29
C TRP A 215 2.69 -17.82 14.77
N LEU A 216 3.89 -17.50 14.29
CA LEU A 216 4.21 -17.53 12.87
C LEU A 216 4.44 -18.99 12.45
N GLU A 217 3.67 -19.43 11.48
CA GLU A 217 3.69 -20.80 10.97
C GLU A 217 3.79 -20.79 9.44
N SER A 218 4.22 -21.90 8.86
CA SER A 218 4.25 -22.09 7.41
C SER A 218 2.84 -21.91 6.80
N GLY A 219 2.74 -21.26 5.65
CA GLY A 219 1.47 -20.95 4.97
C GLY A 219 0.66 -19.81 5.60
N LYS A 220 1.10 -19.27 6.76
CA LYS A 220 0.41 -18.20 7.47
C LYS A 220 0.98 -16.84 7.10
N VAL A 221 0.10 -15.88 6.86
CA VAL A 221 0.42 -14.46 6.63
C VAL A 221 -0.19 -13.62 7.75
N LEU A 222 0.62 -12.83 8.42
CA LEU A 222 0.20 -11.96 9.52
C LEU A 222 0.42 -10.49 9.13
N ILE A 223 -0.68 -9.72 9.08
CA ILE A 223 -0.68 -8.30 8.73
C ILE A 223 -0.73 -7.47 10.01
N ALA A 224 0.15 -6.50 10.14
CA ALA A 224 0.15 -5.58 11.27
C ALA A 224 -1.18 -4.82 11.35
N PRO A 225 -1.83 -4.74 12.52
CA PRO A 225 -3.03 -3.93 12.68
C PRO A 225 -2.70 -2.44 12.52
N GLY A 226 -3.63 -1.67 11.96
CA GLY A 226 -3.49 -0.23 11.91
C GLY A 226 -3.39 0.39 13.31
N ASP A 227 -2.64 1.49 13.44
CA ASP A 227 -2.34 2.21 14.68
C ASP A 227 -1.63 1.37 15.78
N ARG A 228 -1.09 0.21 15.42
CA ARG A 228 -0.25 -0.60 16.33
C ARG A 228 1.01 -1.07 15.62
N HIS A 229 2.14 -0.99 16.29
CA HIS A 229 3.38 -1.61 15.81
C HIS A 229 3.32 -3.12 15.94
N MET A 230 4.00 -3.82 15.02
CA MET A 230 4.21 -5.26 15.08
C MET A 230 5.70 -5.57 15.14
N LYS A 231 6.10 -6.44 16.06
CA LYS A 231 7.44 -7.00 16.17
C LYS A 231 7.36 -8.50 16.43
N ILE A 232 8.47 -9.17 16.23
CA ILE A 232 8.61 -10.60 16.53
C ILE A 232 9.54 -10.83 17.72
N LYS A 233 9.33 -11.98 18.37
CA LYS A 233 10.22 -12.51 19.39
C LYS A 233 10.43 -14.01 19.17
N LYS A 234 11.67 -14.45 19.15
CA LYS A 234 12.00 -15.87 19.07
C LYS A 234 11.88 -16.50 20.46
N ILE A 235 11.13 -17.62 20.56
CA ILE A 235 10.95 -18.40 21.79
C ILE A 235 11.21 -19.86 21.43
N GLY A 236 12.40 -20.35 21.84
CA GLY A 236 12.92 -21.63 21.33
C GLY A 236 13.09 -21.55 19.81
N ASP A 237 12.50 -22.49 19.09
CA ASP A 237 12.55 -22.55 17.62
C ASP A 237 11.34 -21.88 16.95
N ARG A 238 10.43 -21.28 17.72
CA ARG A 238 9.21 -20.66 17.21
C ARG A 238 9.27 -19.15 17.30
N ILE A 239 8.53 -18.49 16.42
CA ILE A 239 8.40 -17.03 16.37
C ILE A 239 7.01 -16.65 16.89
N ARG A 240 7.00 -15.79 17.90
CA ARG A 240 5.79 -15.21 18.50
C ARG A 240 5.64 -13.75 18.09
N ILE A 241 4.41 -13.33 17.83
CA ILE A 241 4.09 -11.96 17.46
C ILE A 241 3.75 -11.14 18.71
N GLU A 242 4.22 -9.89 18.72
CA GLU A 242 3.80 -8.85 19.65
C GLU A 242 3.30 -7.64 18.86
N THR A 243 2.04 -7.24 19.10
CA THR A 243 1.48 -5.98 18.62
C THR A 243 1.33 -5.03 19.81
N PHE A 244 1.74 -3.77 19.65
CA PHE A 244 1.74 -2.80 20.75
C PHE A 244 1.44 -1.38 20.26
N GLU A 245 0.86 -0.57 21.13
CA GLU A 245 0.70 0.86 20.90
C GLU A 245 2.03 1.57 21.12
N GLY A 246 2.32 2.58 20.33
CA GLY A 246 3.57 3.34 20.44
C GLY A 246 3.54 4.61 19.63
N GLU A 247 4.53 5.46 19.87
CA GLU A 247 4.74 6.66 19.07
C GLU A 247 5.01 6.30 17.61
N LYS A 248 4.61 7.18 16.71
CA LYS A 248 4.89 7.00 15.28
C LYS A 248 6.39 6.96 15.02
N VAL A 249 6.85 5.92 14.36
CA VAL A 249 8.23 5.80 13.88
C VAL A 249 8.26 6.17 12.40
N ASN A 250 9.12 7.10 12.00
CA ASN A 250 9.17 7.68 10.66
C ASN A 250 7.83 8.25 10.17
N GLY A 251 7.00 8.73 11.13
CA GLY A 251 5.66 9.25 10.84
C GLY A 251 4.55 8.19 10.75
N HIS A 252 4.84 6.90 10.93
CA HIS A 252 3.92 5.78 10.75
C HIS A 252 3.75 4.91 11.98
N CYS A 253 2.54 4.43 12.20
CA CYS A 253 2.17 3.33 13.10
C CYS A 253 1.05 2.54 12.41
N PRO A 254 1.29 1.26 12.02
CA PRO A 254 2.53 0.50 12.16
C PRO A 254 3.69 1.06 11.33
N SER A 255 4.93 0.81 11.77
CA SER A 255 6.16 1.15 11.03
C SER A 255 6.83 -0.13 10.51
N VAL A 256 7.32 -0.05 9.27
CA VAL A 256 8.08 -1.12 8.62
C VAL A 256 9.44 -1.30 9.30
N ASP A 257 10.11 -0.20 9.70
CA ASP A 257 11.39 -0.28 10.40
C ASP A 257 11.26 -1.06 11.71
N VAL A 258 10.19 -0.87 12.49
CA VAL A 258 9.95 -1.58 13.75
C VAL A 258 9.86 -3.10 13.52
N LEU A 259 9.15 -3.53 12.48
CA LEU A 259 9.08 -4.94 12.11
C LEU A 259 10.44 -5.45 11.66
N PHE A 260 11.07 -4.80 10.69
CA PHE A 260 12.30 -5.27 10.06
C PHE A 260 13.47 -5.33 11.04
N GLU A 261 13.60 -4.36 11.94
CA GLU A 261 14.61 -4.39 13.00
C GLU A 261 14.42 -5.58 13.96
N SER A 262 13.17 -5.89 14.31
CA SER A 262 12.88 -7.07 15.12
C SER A 262 13.21 -8.37 14.38
N VAL A 263 12.90 -8.44 13.08
CA VAL A 263 13.23 -9.61 12.23
C VAL A 263 14.74 -9.74 12.06
N ALA A 264 15.47 -8.64 11.88
CA ALA A 264 16.94 -8.65 11.81
C ALA A 264 17.56 -9.24 13.09
N ARG A 265 17.03 -8.86 14.25
CA ARG A 265 17.54 -9.30 15.55
C ARG A 265 17.22 -10.77 15.86
N GLU A 266 15.97 -11.17 15.58
CA GLU A 266 15.45 -12.47 16.04
C GLU A 266 15.69 -13.60 15.01
N ALA A 267 15.74 -13.30 13.71
CA ALA A 267 15.81 -14.29 12.64
C ALA A 267 17.12 -14.24 11.82
N GLY A 268 17.74 -13.06 11.69
CA GLY A 268 19.02 -12.91 10.99
C GLY A 268 19.01 -13.53 9.58
N SER A 269 19.93 -14.42 9.28
CA SER A 269 20.09 -15.09 7.98
C SER A 269 18.92 -16.02 7.59
N SER A 270 18.06 -16.38 8.54
CA SER A 270 16.85 -17.15 8.27
C SER A 270 15.69 -16.30 7.73
N ALA A 271 15.91 -15.00 7.51
CA ALA A 271 14.87 -14.11 7.02
C ALA A 271 15.09 -13.66 5.56
N ILE A 272 13.99 -13.28 4.91
CA ILE A 272 13.96 -12.55 3.63
C ILE A 272 13.15 -11.28 3.84
N GLY A 273 13.76 -10.12 3.53
CA GLY A 273 13.08 -8.83 3.58
C GLY A 273 12.65 -8.37 2.19
N ILE A 274 11.44 -7.84 2.05
CA ILE A 274 10.91 -7.32 0.79
C ILE A 274 10.39 -5.91 1.00
N MET A 275 10.89 -4.95 0.21
CA MET A 275 10.42 -3.57 0.18
C MET A 275 9.62 -3.33 -1.10
N LEU A 276 8.34 -3.00 -0.96
CA LEU A 276 7.44 -2.68 -2.05
C LEU A 276 7.19 -1.18 -2.15
N THR A 277 6.45 -0.80 -3.18
CA THR A 277 6.02 0.58 -3.47
C THR A 277 5.54 1.33 -2.22
N GLY A 278 5.88 2.60 -2.13
CA GLY A 278 5.48 3.48 -1.04
C GLY A 278 6.27 4.78 -1.02
N MET A 279 5.69 5.82 -0.43
CA MET A 279 6.34 7.11 -0.23
C MET A 279 7.20 7.11 1.04
N GLY A 280 8.27 7.89 1.03
CA GLY A 280 9.13 8.10 2.19
C GLY A 280 10.29 7.11 2.28
N TYR A 281 10.68 6.79 3.51
CA TYR A 281 11.90 6.02 3.80
C TYR A 281 11.70 4.97 4.92
N ASP A 282 10.48 4.83 5.45
CA ASP A 282 10.20 3.85 6.50
C ASP A 282 10.52 2.44 6.01
N GLY A 283 11.19 1.66 6.84
CA GLY A 283 11.66 0.30 6.54
C GLY A 283 13.03 0.23 5.86
N ALA A 284 13.58 1.32 5.34
CA ALA A 284 14.87 1.28 4.65
C ALA A 284 16.02 0.93 5.61
N ARG A 285 16.02 1.47 6.82
CA ARG A 285 17.03 1.16 7.87
C ARG A 285 16.87 -0.25 8.41
N GLY A 286 15.63 -0.66 8.66
CA GLY A 286 15.33 -2.02 9.09
C GLY A 286 15.72 -3.07 8.06
N LEU A 287 15.47 -2.81 6.76
CA LEU A 287 15.91 -3.69 5.68
C LEU A 287 17.45 -3.79 5.62
N LEU A 288 18.14 -2.65 5.81
CA LEU A 288 19.62 -2.64 5.90
C LEU A 288 20.11 -3.44 7.11
N ALA A 289 19.42 -3.32 8.25
CA ALA A 289 19.74 -4.12 9.43
C ALA A 289 19.54 -5.62 9.18
N MET A 290 18.46 -6.02 8.49
CA MET A 290 18.22 -7.38 8.06
C MET A 290 19.37 -7.88 7.17
N ARG A 291 19.75 -7.11 6.13
CA ARG A 291 20.85 -7.47 5.24
C ARG A 291 22.20 -7.63 5.99
N ARG A 292 22.50 -6.70 6.90
CA ARG A 292 23.72 -6.78 7.73
C ARG A 292 23.76 -7.99 8.67
N ARG A 293 22.60 -8.55 9.00
CA ARG A 293 22.45 -9.78 9.78
C ARG A 293 22.38 -11.04 8.91
N GLY A 294 22.66 -10.94 7.61
CA GLY A 294 22.72 -12.05 6.67
C GLY A 294 21.38 -12.43 6.04
N ALA A 295 20.31 -11.67 6.26
CA ALA A 295 19.05 -11.87 5.55
C ALA A 295 19.22 -11.50 4.06
N ARG A 296 18.51 -12.24 3.19
CA ARG A 296 18.36 -11.87 1.79
C ARG A 296 17.35 -10.73 1.67
N THR A 297 17.54 -9.81 0.73
CA THR A 297 16.67 -8.64 0.62
C THR A 297 16.29 -8.34 -0.83
N ILE A 298 15.00 -8.04 -1.06
CA ILE A 298 14.42 -7.72 -2.36
C ILE A 298 13.83 -6.32 -2.31
N GLY A 299 14.03 -5.52 -3.35
CA GLY A 299 13.38 -4.23 -3.54
C GLY A 299 12.60 -4.21 -4.85
N GLN A 300 11.39 -3.68 -4.82
CA GLN A 300 10.63 -3.41 -6.04
C GLN A 300 11.35 -2.33 -6.86
N ASP A 301 11.39 -2.48 -8.18
CA ASP A 301 12.03 -1.51 -9.06
C ASP A 301 11.16 -0.27 -9.29
N GLU A 302 11.75 0.73 -9.95
CA GLU A 302 11.08 1.99 -10.25
C GLU A 302 9.95 1.83 -11.26
N GLN A 303 10.11 0.93 -12.24
CA GLN A 303 9.15 0.80 -13.35
C GLN A 303 7.82 0.20 -12.90
N SER A 304 7.84 -0.75 -11.97
CA SER A 304 6.65 -1.41 -11.45
C SER A 304 6.10 -0.76 -10.17
N SER A 305 6.82 0.20 -9.56
CA SER A 305 6.35 0.91 -8.38
C SER A 305 5.36 2.02 -8.75
N ILE A 306 4.22 2.06 -8.08
CA ILE A 306 3.30 3.22 -8.16
C ILE A 306 4.01 4.46 -7.62
N VAL A 307 4.68 4.34 -6.46
CA VAL A 307 5.52 5.37 -5.86
C VAL A 307 6.88 4.77 -5.52
N TYR A 308 7.92 5.17 -6.24
CA TYR A 308 9.29 4.70 -6.01
C TYR A 308 9.99 5.57 -4.97
N GLY A 309 9.52 5.51 -3.72
CA GLY A 309 10.08 6.22 -2.56
C GLY A 309 10.77 5.26 -1.60
N MET A 310 10.02 4.47 -0.82
CA MET A 310 10.57 3.49 0.11
C MET A 310 11.56 2.52 -0.56
N PRO A 311 11.24 1.90 -1.72
CA PRO A 311 12.19 1.03 -2.41
C PRO A 311 13.45 1.76 -2.88
N LYS A 312 13.30 3.02 -3.34
CA LYS A 312 14.44 3.84 -3.78
C LYS A 312 15.41 4.10 -2.63
N VAL A 313 14.90 4.59 -1.50
CA VAL A 313 15.75 4.88 -0.34
C VAL A 313 16.43 3.61 0.16
N ALA A 314 15.72 2.48 0.23
CA ALA A 314 16.30 1.20 0.59
C ALA A 314 17.41 0.76 -0.39
N PHE A 315 17.23 0.98 -1.69
CA PHE A 315 18.24 0.69 -2.70
C PHE A 315 19.47 1.62 -2.56
N ASP A 316 19.24 2.92 -2.44
CA ASP A 316 20.30 3.94 -2.37
C ASP A 316 21.24 3.75 -1.17
N ILE A 317 20.71 3.30 -0.01
CA ILE A 317 21.53 3.02 1.18
C ILE A 317 22.16 1.62 1.18
N GLY A 318 21.98 0.85 0.10
CA GLY A 318 22.51 -0.51 -0.02
C GLY A 318 21.76 -1.55 0.81
N ALA A 319 20.48 -1.34 1.15
CA ALA A 319 19.68 -2.32 1.87
C ALA A 319 19.15 -3.42 0.96
N VAL A 320 19.03 -3.18 -0.33
CA VAL A 320 18.49 -4.11 -1.33
C VAL A 320 19.62 -4.94 -1.96
N GLU A 321 19.52 -6.27 -1.86
CA GLU A 321 20.41 -7.21 -2.54
C GLU A 321 19.99 -7.42 -4.00
N LYS A 322 18.69 -7.63 -4.23
CA LYS A 322 18.11 -7.87 -5.54
C LYS A 322 16.96 -6.90 -5.81
N GLN A 323 17.15 -6.03 -6.79
CA GLN A 323 16.07 -5.18 -7.30
C GLN A 323 15.41 -5.86 -8.50
N THR A 324 14.07 -5.83 -8.57
CA THR A 324 13.31 -6.45 -9.66
C THR A 324 11.90 -5.90 -9.75
N SER A 325 11.22 -6.14 -10.88
CA SER A 325 9.82 -5.74 -11.05
C SER A 325 8.89 -6.54 -10.14
N LEU A 326 7.74 -5.97 -9.82
CA LEU A 326 6.71 -6.61 -8.96
C LEU A 326 6.35 -8.00 -9.46
N GLU A 327 6.21 -8.17 -10.77
CA GLU A 327 5.84 -9.42 -11.43
C GLU A 327 6.90 -10.50 -11.25
N ASN A 328 8.17 -10.11 -11.13
CA ASN A 328 9.30 -11.03 -10.99
C ASN A 328 9.65 -11.32 -9.51
N ILE A 329 9.16 -10.53 -8.54
CA ILE A 329 9.43 -10.76 -7.11
C ILE A 329 9.07 -12.20 -6.69
N PRO A 330 7.92 -12.80 -7.09
CA PRO A 330 7.60 -14.19 -6.72
C PRO A 330 8.67 -15.19 -7.15
N GLN A 331 9.18 -15.05 -8.38
CA GLN A 331 10.23 -15.92 -8.92
C GLN A 331 11.54 -15.78 -8.14
N VAL A 332 11.97 -14.53 -7.88
CA VAL A 332 13.18 -14.24 -7.12
C VAL A 332 13.05 -14.75 -5.68
N LEU A 333 11.91 -14.55 -5.04
CA LEU A 333 11.61 -15.04 -3.70
C LEU A 333 11.68 -16.57 -3.63
N LEU A 334 11.02 -17.27 -4.55
CA LEU A 334 11.05 -18.73 -4.61
C LEU A 334 12.47 -19.28 -4.86
N ALA A 335 13.29 -18.58 -5.65
CA ALA A 335 14.70 -18.95 -5.84
C ALA A 335 15.54 -18.76 -4.56
N MET A 336 15.23 -17.77 -3.72
CA MET A 336 15.90 -17.54 -2.43
C MET A 336 15.44 -18.51 -1.33
N LEU A 337 14.36 -19.24 -1.54
CA LEU A 337 13.80 -20.23 -0.62
C LEU A 337 14.28 -21.66 -0.89
N LYS A 338 14.95 -21.88 -1.98
CA LYS A 338 15.61 -23.15 -2.31
C LYS A 338 16.98 -23.22 -1.62
#